data_d3805478a85eb0007ed95ae20ed5b98f
#
_entry.id   d3805478a85eb0007ed95ae20ed5b98f
#
_cell.length_a   1.000
_cell.length_b   1.000
_cell.length_c   1.000
_cell.angle_alpha   90.00
_cell.angle_beta   90.00
_cell.angle_gamma   90.00
#
_symmetry.space_group_name_H-M   'P 1'
#
loop_
_entity.id
_entity.type
_entity.pdbx_description
1 polymer ?
#
loop_
_entity_poly.entity_id
_entity_poly.type
_entity_poly.pdbx_seq_one_letter_code
_entity_poly.pdbx_strand_id
1 'polypeptide(L)'
;GDILVHEGKISDSQLNSALAEQKVRKEKLGTVLLDQGLITEDDLVKVYSMQLGYDLASDEALFSADPEVVQTIPEDFARQNMVLALRKSDTAIVIAMEDPEDLVAIDSLKRLTNLNPEVLVASPSGLNRALDQIYGKIRQAGEVEEAVESIKVISGDEENQEEVDLSPDKVSTEDAPIVKLVNLILQEAIKERATDIHLEPQQDVVIVRIRIDGVLQTIMTPPISSLSGLVTRIKILSNLNIAERRLPQDGRFTIKASKREIDVRVAILPTVYGEKTVLRLLDKSGFGFSLKGLGFEDKMYPIFRRVIAQPYGMVVVSGPTGSGKSTSLYASLKEIKNEATNITTVEDPVEYQMDGINQVQVHESIGLTFASSLRSILRQDPDILLIGEIRDEETADIAVKFSLTGHLVFSTVHANDAASTITRLLDIGIKPFLVGSCLNLVMAQRLVRTICDNCKEEYSPTNEELDRINLEKSRLNGKNLFQGKGCSQCRNTGYHGRTGIFELIPMSRAIRGLVFDNTNEDVIRQKALEEGMVNLRESGIEKVLNGVTTISEVLRSTVEDI
;
A
#
# COMPACT_ATOMS: atom_id res chain seq x y z
N GLY A 1 26.72 -41.31 -12.34
CA GLY A 1 25.80 -42.37 -11.85
C GLY A 1 26.35 -43.12 -10.66
N ASP A 2 27.60 -43.64 -10.81
CA ASP A 2 28.27 -44.47 -9.78
C ASP A 2 28.45 -43.73 -8.45
N ILE A 3 28.72 -42.43 -8.47
CA ILE A 3 28.84 -41.57 -7.28
C ILE A 3 27.52 -41.55 -6.50
N LEU A 4 26.39 -41.41 -7.20
CA LEU A 4 25.06 -41.39 -6.57
C LEU A 4 24.70 -42.74 -5.93
N VAL A 5 25.15 -43.83 -6.52
CA VAL A 5 25.00 -45.18 -5.94
C VAL A 5 25.87 -45.31 -4.69
N HIS A 6 27.15 -44.87 -4.78
CA HIS A 6 28.08 -44.90 -3.66
C HIS A 6 27.61 -44.05 -2.46
N GLU A 7 27.02 -42.90 -2.74
CA GLU A 7 26.42 -42.01 -1.73
C GLU A 7 25.04 -42.51 -1.22
N GLY A 8 24.57 -43.65 -1.74
CA GLY A 8 23.31 -44.26 -1.31
C GLY A 8 22.06 -43.50 -1.71
N LYS A 9 22.15 -42.59 -2.69
CA LYS A 9 21.03 -41.78 -3.17
C LYS A 9 20.12 -42.56 -4.12
N ILE A 10 20.68 -43.42 -4.94
CA ILE A 10 19.95 -44.33 -5.85
C ILE A 10 20.53 -45.74 -5.78
N SER A 11 19.70 -46.72 -6.11
CA SER A 11 20.14 -48.12 -6.24
C SER A 11 20.69 -48.42 -7.63
N ASP A 12 21.51 -49.50 -7.77
CA ASP A 12 21.98 -50.00 -9.07
C ASP A 12 20.86 -50.27 -10.08
N SER A 13 19.71 -50.74 -9.60
CA SER A 13 18.54 -50.99 -10.45
C SER A 13 17.92 -49.69 -10.98
N GLN A 14 17.85 -48.65 -10.16
CA GLN A 14 17.37 -47.33 -10.57
C GLN A 14 18.34 -46.65 -11.54
N LEU A 15 19.66 -46.77 -11.31
CA LEU A 15 20.68 -46.30 -12.24
C LEU A 15 20.55 -46.95 -13.62
N ASN A 16 20.40 -48.29 -13.66
CA ASN A 16 20.28 -49.00 -14.94
C ASN A 16 18.98 -48.62 -15.69
N SER A 17 17.87 -48.41 -14.96
CA SER A 17 16.62 -47.93 -15.54
C SER A 17 16.79 -46.53 -16.16
N ALA A 18 17.41 -45.60 -15.41
CA ALA A 18 17.64 -44.25 -15.88
C ALA A 18 18.61 -44.19 -17.09
N LEU A 19 19.63 -45.05 -17.12
CA LEU A 19 20.54 -45.18 -18.27
C LEU A 19 19.85 -45.72 -19.52
N ALA A 20 18.88 -46.62 -19.37
CA ALA A 20 18.06 -47.09 -20.48
C ALA A 20 17.16 -45.96 -21.04
N GLU A 21 16.55 -45.20 -20.18
CA GLU A 21 15.70 -44.06 -20.55
C GLU A 21 16.50 -42.91 -21.16
N GLN A 22 17.73 -42.63 -20.65
CA GLN A 22 18.67 -41.67 -21.23
C GLN A 22 18.93 -41.94 -22.71
N LYS A 23 19.14 -43.21 -23.09
CA LYS A 23 19.38 -43.60 -24.48
C LYS A 23 18.18 -43.32 -25.40
N VAL A 24 16.97 -43.36 -24.86
CA VAL A 24 15.74 -43.10 -25.59
C VAL A 24 15.49 -41.61 -25.72
N ARG A 25 15.63 -40.85 -24.62
CA ARG A 25 15.37 -39.40 -24.57
C ARG A 25 16.50 -38.55 -25.16
N LYS A 26 17.73 -39.07 -25.21
CA LYS A 26 18.96 -38.35 -25.59
C LYS A 26 19.26 -37.13 -24.69
N GLU A 27 18.86 -37.19 -23.44
CA GLU A 27 19.07 -36.15 -22.42
C GLU A 27 20.25 -36.53 -21.50
N LYS A 28 20.71 -35.60 -20.64
CA LYS A 28 21.74 -35.91 -19.63
C LYS A 28 21.16 -36.83 -18.54
N LEU A 29 21.97 -37.75 -18.01
CA LEU A 29 21.55 -38.72 -16.97
C LEU A 29 20.99 -37.99 -15.73
N GLY A 30 21.61 -36.87 -15.33
CA GLY A 30 21.16 -36.05 -14.21
C GLY A 30 19.73 -35.53 -14.39
N THR A 31 19.38 -35.05 -15.58
CA THR A 31 18.04 -34.59 -15.91
C THR A 31 17.01 -35.70 -15.80
N VAL A 32 17.32 -36.88 -16.35
CA VAL A 32 16.43 -38.06 -16.26
C VAL A 32 16.18 -38.48 -14.81
N LEU A 33 17.22 -38.46 -13.97
CA LEU A 33 17.11 -38.82 -12.54
C LEU A 33 16.31 -37.78 -11.74
N LEU A 34 16.45 -36.49 -12.07
CA LEU A 34 15.65 -35.39 -11.49
C LEU A 34 14.17 -35.54 -11.86
N ASP A 35 13.85 -35.75 -13.15
CA ASP A 35 12.48 -35.94 -13.65
C ASP A 35 11.78 -37.14 -13.01
N GLN A 36 12.53 -38.19 -12.73
CA GLN A 36 12.02 -39.37 -12.03
C GLN A 36 11.90 -39.16 -10.50
N GLY A 37 12.32 -37.99 -9.99
CA GLY A 37 12.30 -37.69 -8.55
C GLY A 37 13.23 -38.57 -7.70
N LEU A 38 14.24 -39.17 -8.32
CA LEU A 38 15.19 -40.07 -7.65
C LEU A 38 16.32 -39.33 -6.94
N ILE A 39 16.63 -38.11 -7.39
CA ILE A 39 17.61 -37.19 -6.79
C ILE A 39 17.04 -35.79 -6.74
N THR A 40 17.64 -34.94 -5.90
CA THR A 40 17.37 -33.51 -5.84
C THR A 40 18.38 -32.70 -6.66
N GLU A 41 18.07 -31.44 -6.98
CA GLU A 41 19.03 -30.53 -7.62
C GLU A 41 20.34 -30.41 -6.80
N ASP A 42 20.24 -30.35 -5.48
CA ASP A 42 21.40 -30.28 -4.58
C ASP A 42 22.27 -31.54 -4.66
N ASP A 43 21.67 -32.72 -4.83
CA ASP A 43 22.42 -33.96 -5.01
C ASP A 43 23.19 -33.94 -6.35
N LEU A 44 22.60 -33.40 -7.40
CA LEU A 44 23.20 -33.26 -8.72
C LEU A 44 24.43 -32.30 -8.68
N VAL A 45 24.23 -31.14 -8.05
CA VAL A 45 25.28 -30.12 -7.90
C VAL A 45 26.47 -30.68 -7.09
N LYS A 46 26.23 -31.43 -6.01
CA LYS A 46 27.28 -32.11 -5.24
C LYS A 46 28.05 -33.14 -6.07
N VAL A 47 27.33 -33.88 -6.92
CA VAL A 47 28.01 -34.85 -7.82
C VAL A 47 28.89 -34.14 -8.83
N TYR A 48 28.49 -33.04 -9.41
CA TYR A 48 29.33 -32.22 -10.30
C TYR A 48 30.59 -31.72 -9.57
N SER A 49 30.44 -31.20 -8.35
CA SER A 49 31.56 -30.75 -7.54
C SER A 49 32.55 -31.89 -7.28
N MET A 50 32.08 -33.07 -6.87
CA MET A 50 32.91 -34.22 -6.56
C MET A 50 33.59 -34.83 -7.81
N GLN A 51 32.87 -34.86 -8.93
CA GLN A 51 33.35 -35.52 -10.17
C GLN A 51 34.29 -34.63 -10.95
N LEU A 52 34.04 -33.34 -11.01
CA LEU A 52 34.73 -32.40 -11.91
C LEU A 52 35.71 -31.47 -11.14
N GLY A 53 35.68 -31.49 -9.80
CA GLY A 53 36.57 -30.70 -8.95
C GLY A 53 36.25 -29.21 -8.90
N TYR A 54 34.99 -28.84 -9.19
CA TYR A 54 34.52 -27.46 -9.05
C TYR A 54 33.99 -27.20 -7.65
N ASP A 55 34.22 -26.00 -7.12
CA ASP A 55 33.62 -25.56 -5.85
C ASP A 55 32.15 -25.21 -6.00
N LEU A 56 31.40 -25.33 -4.90
CA LEU A 56 29.96 -25.00 -4.86
C LEU A 56 29.76 -23.51 -4.54
N ALA A 57 28.87 -22.86 -5.26
CA ALA A 57 28.36 -21.55 -4.88
C ALA A 57 27.27 -21.71 -3.80
N SER A 58 27.50 -21.09 -2.63
CA SER A 58 26.45 -21.05 -1.59
C SER A 58 25.31 -20.10 -1.96
N ASP A 59 24.13 -20.34 -1.43
CA ASP A 59 22.99 -19.41 -1.60
C ASP A 59 23.37 -17.99 -1.14
N GLU A 60 24.11 -17.86 -0.04
CA GLU A 60 24.60 -16.57 0.45
C GLU A 60 25.48 -15.86 -0.59
N ALA A 61 26.36 -16.58 -1.28
CA ALA A 61 27.22 -16.03 -2.33
C ALA A 61 26.40 -15.61 -3.56
N LEU A 62 25.37 -16.38 -3.94
CA LEU A 62 24.47 -16.05 -5.05
C LEU A 62 23.68 -14.77 -4.78
N PHE A 63 23.10 -14.63 -3.60
CA PHE A 63 22.25 -13.48 -3.27
C PHE A 63 23.01 -12.22 -2.83
N SER A 64 24.31 -12.34 -2.48
CA SER A 64 25.20 -11.22 -2.15
C SER A 64 26.06 -10.74 -3.31
N ALA A 65 25.84 -11.22 -4.54
CA ALA A 65 26.58 -10.80 -5.72
C ALA A 65 26.44 -9.27 -5.95
N ASP A 66 27.56 -8.63 -6.25
CA ASP A 66 27.63 -7.19 -6.48
C ASP A 66 26.90 -6.81 -7.80
N PRO A 67 25.89 -5.96 -7.77
CA PRO A 67 25.18 -5.52 -8.97
C PRO A 67 26.08 -4.95 -10.08
N GLU A 68 27.15 -4.23 -9.72
CA GLU A 68 28.10 -3.69 -10.71
C GLU A 68 28.88 -4.82 -11.42
N VAL A 69 29.17 -5.89 -10.71
CA VAL A 69 29.81 -7.07 -11.30
C VAL A 69 28.83 -7.85 -12.18
N VAL A 70 27.60 -8.02 -11.71
CA VAL A 70 26.55 -8.72 -12.45
C VAL A 70 26.25 -8.01 -13.78
N GLN A 71 26.21 -6.68 -13.81
CA GLN A 71 26.01 -5.90 -15.05
C GLN A 71 27.09 -6.08 -16.11
N THR A 72 28.23 -6.64 -15.77
CA THR A 72 29.27 -6.95 -16.79
C THR A 72 28.84 -8.06 -17.75
N ILE A 73 27.79 -8.82 -17.38
CA ILE A 73 27.17 -9.86 -18.20
C ILE A 73 25.76 -9.38 -18.59
N PRO A 74 25.39 -9.32 -19.89
CA PRO A 74 24.03 -9.00 -20.32
C PRO A 74 23.00 -9.99 -19.76
N GLU A 75 21.84 -9.50 -19.32
CA GLU A 75 20.78 -10.33 -18.71
C GLU A 75 20.34 -11.49 -19.61
N ASP A 76 20.15 -11.24 -20.91
CA ASP A 76 19.74 -12.27 -21.86
C ASP A 76 20.77 -13.40 -21.93
N PHE A 77 22.06 -13.06 -21.93
CA PHE A 77 23.13 -14.05 -21.92
C PHE A 77 23.16 -14.82 -20.61
N ALA A 78 23.02 -14.12 -19.47
CA ALA A 78 23.02 -14.71 -18.14
C ALA A 78 21.89 -15.73 -17.98
N ARG A 79 20.68 -15.39 -18.44
CA ARG A 79 19.51 -16.27 -18.38
C ARG A 79 19.59 -17.44 -19.37
N GLN A 80 20.04 -17.19 -20.60
CA GLN A 80 20.15 -18.24 -21.61
C GLN A 80 21.14 -19.33 -21.23
N ASN A 81 22.23 -18.95 -20.56
CA ASN A 81 23.32 -19.87 -20.19
C ASN A 81 23.33 -20.23 -18.70
N MET A 82 22.31 -19.79 -17.94
CA MET A 82 22.20 -20.01 -16.48
C MET A 82 23.48 -19.66 -15.75
N VAL A 83 23.96 -18.40 -15.92
CA VAL A 83 25.23 -17.88 -15.37
C VAL A 83 25.00 -16.60 -14.59
N LEU A 84 25.63 -16.50 -13.41
CA LEU A 84 25.63 -15.31 -12.58
C LEU A 84 27.06 -14.92 -12.21
N ALA A 85 27.46 -13.66 -12.48
CA ALA A 85 28.74 -13.13 -12.01
C ALA A 85 28.65 -12.80 -10.51
N LEU A 86 29.62 -13.27 -9.73
CA LEU A 86 29.63 -13.09 -8.27
C LEU A 86 30.62 -12.02 -7.83
N ARG A 87 31.85 -12.09 -8.37
CA ARG A 87 32.96 -11.19 -8.03
C ARG A 87 33.87 -11.02 -9.23
N LYS A 88 34.58 -9.89 -9.34
CA LYS A 88 35.63 -9.66 -10.34
C LYS A 88 36.91 -9.15 -9.70
N SER A 89 38.04 -9.48 -10.33
CA SER A 89 39.35 -8.90 -10.08
C SER A 89 39.91 -8.32 -11.38
N ASP A 90 41.12 -7.78 -11.36
CA ASP A 90 41.75 -7.21 -12.56
C ASP A 90 41.97 -8.25 -13.67
N THR A 91 42.03 -9.55 -13.34
CA THR A 91 42.38 -10.62 -14.29
C THR A 91 41.37 -11.75 -14.37
N ALA A 92 40.45 -11.86 -13.40
CA ALA A 92 39.52 -12.97 -13.31
C ALA A 92 38.11 -12.50 -12.91
N ILE A 93 37.11 -13.26 -13.33
CA ILE A 93 35.72 -13.13 -12.93
C ILE A 93 35.23 -14.46 -12.36
N VAL A 94 34.72 -14.44 -11.13
CA VAL A 94 34.08 -15.61 -10.49
C VAL A 94 32.64 -15.66 -10.91
N ILE A 95 32.23 -16.78 -11.49
CA ILE A 95 30.88 -17.01 -12.00
C ILE A 95 30.27 -18.25 -11.36
N ALA A 96 28.98 -18.21 -11.08
CA ALA A 96 28.18 -19.40 -10.74
C ALA A 96 27.39 -19.83 -11.97
N MET A 97 27.39 -21.11 -12.30
CA MET A 97 26.63 -21.67 -13.42
C MET A 97 26.13 -23.09 -13.11
N GLU A 98 25.09 -23.50 -13.84
CA GLU A 98 24.50 -24.82 -13.70
C GLU A 98 25.40 -25.92 -14.28
N ASP A 99 25.94 -25.69 -15.46
CA ASP A 99 26.77 -26.66 -16.21
C ASP A 99 28.19 -26.15 -16.37
N PRO A 100 29.14 -26.60 -15.54
CA PRO A 100 30.54 -26.17 -15.62
C PRO A 100 31.29 -26.73 -16.83
N GLU A 101 30.70 -27.65 -17.60
CA GLU A 101 31.27 -28.20 -18.84
C GLU A 101 30.80 -27.48 -20.11
N ASP A 102 29.95 -26.45 -19.98
CA ASP A 102 29.56 -25.60 -21.12
C ASP A 102 30.72 -24.66 -21.52
N LEU A 103 31.67 -25.22 -22.24
CA LEU A 103 32.85 -24.50 -22.74
C LEU A 103 32.46 -23.36 -23.70
N VAL A 104 31.32 -23.45 -24.37
CA VAL A 104 30.86 -22.41 -25.30
C VAL A 104 30.40 -21.17 -24.53
N ALA A 105 29.63 -21.36 -23.44
CA ALA A 105 29.24 -20.28 -22.56
C ALA A 105 30.46 -19.64 -21.88
N ILE A 106 31.42 -20.45 -21.39
CA ILE A 106 32.63 -19.98 -20.72
C ILE A 106 33.51 -19.17 -21.69
N ASP A 107 33.75 -19.65 -22.92
CA ASP A 107 34.49 -18.93 -23.94
C ASP A 107 33.83 -17.63 -24.36
N SER A 108 32.52 -17.62 -24.44
CA SER A 108 31.74 -16.43 -24.76
C SER A 108 31.84 -15.38 -23.63
N LEU A 109 31.77 -15.82 -22.37
CA LEU A 109 31.99 -14.96 -21.19
C LEU A 109 33.38 -14.35 -21.18
N LYS A 110 34.41 -15.14 -21.49
CA LYS A 110 35.79 -14.64 -21.58
C LYS A 110 35.93 -13.54 -22.63
N ARG A 111 35.26 -13.66 -23.77
CA ARG A 111 35.24 -12.63 -24.83
C ARG A 111 34.44 -11.39 -24.40
N LEU A 112 33.30 -11.58 -23.75
CA LEU A 112 32.43 -10.47 -23.30
C LEU A 112 33.09 -9.63 -22.20
N THR A 113 33.72 -10.29 -21.22
CA THR A 113 34.25 -9.60 -20.03
C THR A 113 35.75 -9.27 -20.15
N ASN A 114 36.45 -9.89 -21.09
CA ASN A 114 37.90 -9.84 -21.26
C ASN A 114 38.70 -10.32 -20.00
N LEU A 115 38.04 -11.12 -19.14
CA LEU A 115 38.55 -11.69 -17.90
C LEU A 115 38.56 -13.21 -17.98
N ASN A 116 39.37 -13.86 -17.13
CA ASN A 116 39.38 -15.33 -17.04
C ASN A 116 38.24 -15.80 -16.12
N PRO A 117 37.27 -16.61 -16.60
CA PRO A 117 36.21 -17.13 -15.76
C PRO A 117 36.69 -18.18 -14.78
N GLU A 118 36.41 -18.01 -13.49
CA GLU A 118 36.54 -19.02 -12.44
C GLU A 118 35.13 -19.55 -12.11
N VAL A 119 34.90 -20.83 -12.38
CA VAL A 119 33.55 -21.41 -12.35
C VAL A 119 33.28 -22.05 -11.00
N LEU A 120 32.13 -21.66 -10.41
CA LEU A 120 31.48 -22.35 -9.30
C LEU A 120 30.20 -23.01 -9.81
N VAL A 121 29.83 -24.14 -9.23
CA VAL A 121 28.59 -24.83 -9.60
C VAL A 121 27.45 -24.41 -8.65
N ALA A 122 26.27 -24.14 -9.21
CA ALA A 122 25.10 -23.78 -8.42
C ALA A 122 23.83 -24.52 -8.91
N SER A 123 22.84 -24.64 -8.05
CA SER A 123 21.56 -25.25 -8.43
C SER A 123 20.78 -24.37 -9.40
N PRO A 124 20.09 -24.97 -10.39
CA PRO A 124 19.25 -24.21 -11.33
C PRO A 124 18.21 -23.34 -10.65
N SER A 125 17.56 -23.84 -9.61
CA SER A 125 16.57 -23.10 -8.83
C SER A 125 17.18 -21.94 -8.05
N GLY A 126 18.41 -22.11 -7.48
CA GLY A 126 19.15 -21.05 -6.80
C GLY A 126 19.58 -19.96 -7.77
N LEU A 127 20.12 -20.33 -8.93
CA LEU A 127 20.52 -19.40 -9.99
C LEU A 127 19.35 -18.58 -10.51
N ASN A 128 18.22 -19.24 -10.84
CA ASN A 128 17.02 -18.52 -11.31
C ASN A 128 16.54 -17.49 -10.30
N ARG A 129 16.43 -17.86 -9.02
CA ARG A 129 16.02 -16.92 -7.96
C ARG A 129 17.00 -15.74 -7.83
N ALA A 130 18.30 -16.00 -7.88
CA ALA A 130 19.32 -14.97 -7.79
C ALA A 130 19.31 -14.05 -9.03
N LEU A 131 19.21 -14.61 -10.24
CA LEU A 131 19.06 -13.84 -11.48
C LEU A 131 17.82 -12.93 -11.44
N ASP A 132 16.66 -13.46 -11.04
CA ASP A 132 15.43 -12.67 -10.92
C ASP A 132 15.57 -11.54 -9.91
N GLN A 133 16.17 -11.81 -8.76
CA GLN A 133 16.32 -10.81 -7.71
C GLN A 133 17.34 -9.72 -8.12
N ILE A 134 18.48 -10.08 -8.67
CA ILE A 134 19.58 -9.13 -8.92
C ILE A 134 19.34 -8.35 -10.19
N TYR A 135 19.03 -9.01 -11.32
CA TYR A 135 18.68 -8.28 -12.56
C TYR A 135 17.35 -7.53 -12.43
N GLY A 136 16.42 -8.00 -11.59
CA GLY A 136 15.24 -7.23 -11.21
C GLY A 136 15.59 -5.91 -10.52
N LYS A 137 16.53 -5.94 -9.57
CA LYS A 137 17.05 -4.71 -8.91
C LYS A 137 17.79 -3.79 -9.89
N ILE A 138 18.60 -4.36 -10.79
CA ILE A 138 19.34 -3.63 -11.81
C ILE A 138 18.37 -2.94 -12.80
N ARG A 139 17.34 -3.65 -13.28
CA ARG A 139 16.30 -3.07 -14.14
C ARG A 139 15.56 -1.95 -13.42
N GLN A 140 15.18 -2.16 -12.16
CA GLN A 140 14.54 -1.13 -11.35
C GLN A 140 15.41 0.12 -11.20
N ALA A 141 16.73 -0.04 -11.06
CA ALA A 141 17.66 1.09 -11.01
C ALA A 141 17.74 1.82 -12.36
N GLY A 142 17.76 1.12 -13.48
CA GLY A 142 17.75 1.71 -14.84
C GLY A 142 16.44 2.38 -15.23
N GLU A 143 15.28 1.76 -14.92
CA GLU A 143 13.93 2.35 -15.11
C GLU A 143 13.73 3.59 -14.24
N VAL A 144 14.40 3.63 -13.08
CA VAL A 144 14.44 4.79 -12.18
C VAL A 144 15.25 5.93 -12.80
N GLU A 145 16.33 5.64 -13.51
CA GLU A 145 17.17 6.63 -14.18
C GLU A 145 16.43 7.27 -15.39
N GLU A 146 15.68 6.48 -16.15
CA GLU A 146 14.86 6.93 -17.27
C GLU A 146 13.58 7.68 -16.80
N ALA A 147 13.02 7.33 -15.64
CA ALA A 147 11.90 8.03 -15.03
C ALA A 147 12.31 9.36 -14.36
N VAL A 148 13.57 9.50 -13.92
CA VAL A 148 14.13 10.78 -13.39
C VAL A 148 14.08 11.88 -14.42
N GLU A 149 14.28 11.58 -15.70
CA GLU A 149 14.18 12.58 -16.78
C GLU A 149 12.73 13.07 -17.03
N SER A 150 11.72 12.37 -16.55
CA SER A 150 10.30 12.67 -16.83
C SER A 150 9.55 13.39 -15.70
N ILE A 151 10.16 13.65 -14.53
CA ILE A 151 9.49 14.31 -13.41
C ILE A 151 9.73 15.83 -13.45
N LYS A 152 8.62 16.57 -13.59
CA LYS A 152 8.59 18.02 -13.40
C LYS A 152 7.93 18.34 -12.06
N VAL A 153 8.62 19.09 -11.20
CA VAL A 153 8.07 19.61 -9.94
C VAL A 153 7.71 21.08 -10.15
N ILE A 154 6.49 21.45 -9.78
CA ILE A 154 6.01 22.83 -9.81
C ILE A 154 5.99 23.33 -8.37
N SER A 155 6.76 24.37 -8.08
CA SER A 155 6.76 25.02 -6.77
C SER A 155 5.94 26.30 -6.80
N GLY A 156 5.13 26.52 -5.75
CA GLY A 156 4.48 27.81 -5.52
C GLY A 156 2.95 27.80 -5.56
N ASP A 157 2.35 28.84 -5.00
CA ASP A 157 0.92 29.16 -5.07
C ASP A 157 0.53 29.56 -6.51
N GLU A 158 -0.76 29.46 -6.84
CA GLU A 158 -1.32 29.60 -8.19
C GLU A 158 -0.96 30.89 -8.94
N GLU A 159 -0.39 31.90 -8.29
CA GLU A 159 -0.05 33.20 -8.88
C GLU A 159 1.40 33.36 -9.39
N ASN A 160 2.33 32.42 -9.02
CA ASN A 160 3.71 32.43 -9.51
C ASN A 160 4.20 31.01 -9.80
N GLN A 161 3.80 30.47 -10.93
CA GLN A 161 4.26 29.17 -11.42
C GLN A 161 5.64 29.30 -12.10
N GLU A 162 6.71 29.28 -11.35
CA GLU A 162 8.01 28.94 -11.92
C GLU A 162 8.12 27.42 -12.02
N GLU A 163 8.19 26.88 -13.23
CA GLU A 163 8.51 25.48 -13.46
C GLU A 163 9.92 25.19 -12.92
N VAL A 164 10.01 24.46 -11.81
CA VAL A 164 11.31 23.96 -11.36
C VAL A 164 11.64 22.74 -12.19
N ASP A 165 12.49 22.93 -13.17
CA ASP A 165 13.04 21.88 -14.01
C ASP A 165 14.09 21.10 -13.19
N LEU A 166 13.77 19.85 -12.88
CA LEU A 166 14.64 18.94 -12.12
C LEU A 166 15.63 18.18 -13.01
N SER A 167 15.84 18.64 -14.26
CA SER A 167 16.83 18.03 -15.14
C SER A 167 18.25 18.21 -14.56
N PRO A 168 19.11 17.18 -14.68
CA PRO A 168 20.49 17.19 -14.13
C PRO A 168 21.33 18.36 -14.62
N ASP A 169 21.04 18.92 -15.81
CA ASP A 169 21.85 19.96 -16.47
C ASP A 169 21.72 21.36 -15.85
N LYS A 170 20.76 21.59 -14.95
CA LYS A 170 20.52 22.90 -14.30
C LYS A 170 20.93 22.94 -12.82
N VAL A 171 21.44 21.87 -12.29
CA VAL A 171 21.85 21.75 -10.88
C VAL A 171 23.36 21.93 -10.78
N SER A 172 23.84 22.71 -9.79
CA SER A 172 25.27 22.85 -9.54
C SER A 172 25.90 21.47 -9.21
N THR A 173 27.14 21.26 -9.62
CA THR A 173 27.83 19.97 -9.51
C THR A 173 27.95 19.44 -8.08
N GLU A 174 27.82 20.28 -7.05
CA GLU A 174 27.89 19.90 -5.63
C GLU A 174 26.54 19.41 -5.06
N ASP A 175 25.41 19.90 -5.60
CA ASP A 175 24.07 19.52 -5.13
C ASP A 175 23.48 18.29 -5.84
N ALA A 176 24.07 17.88 -6.95
CA ALA A 176 23.57 16.79 -7.78
C ALA A 176 23.23 15.47 -7.02
N PRO A 177 24.02 14.96 -6.08
CA PRO A 177 23.72 13.70 -5.38
C PRO A 177 22.48 13.79 -4.50
N ILE A 178 22.28 14.90 -3.79
CA ILE A 178 21.14 15.10 -2.88
C ILE A 178 19.83 15.26 -3.68
N VAL A 179 19.87 15.96 -4.80
CA VAL A 179 18.71 16.13 -5.68
C VAL A 179 18.29 14.79 -6.26
N LYS A 180 19.25 14.00 -6.74
CA LYS A 180 18.99 12.62 -7.20
C LYS A 180 18.38 11.77 -6.10
N LEU A 181 18.87 11.85 -4.87
CA LEU A 181 18.36 11.08 -3.74
C LEU A 181 16.90 11.47 -3.39
N VAL A 182 16.56 12.76 -3.37
CA VAL A 182 15.17 13.21 -3.15
C VAL A 182 14.26 12.71 -4.27
N ASN A 183 14.70 12.81 -5.52
CA ASN A 183 13.93 12.36 -6.67
C ASN A 183 13.70 10.83 -6.61
N LEU A 184 14.70 10.04 -6.27
CA LEU A 184 14.58 8.59 -6.05
C LEU A 184 13.54 8.25 -4.98
N ILE A 185 13.58 8.95 -3.85
CA ILE A 185 12.61 8.76 -2.76
C ILE A 185 11.18 9.05 -3.25
N LEU A 186 10.99 10.15 -3.97
CA LEU A 186 9.68 10.55 -4.51
C LEU A 186 9.19 9.53 -5.55
N GLN A 187 10.04 9.11 -6.46
CA GLN A 187 9.70 8.14 -7.50
C GLN A 187 9.30 6.79 -6.91
N GLU A 188 10.11 6.25 -6.01
CA GLU A 188 9.81 4.99 -5.36
C GLU A 188 8.48 5.06 -4.61
N ALA A 189 8.20 6.17 -3.90
CA ALA A 189 6.94 6.37 -3.23
C ALA A 189 5.74 6.44 -4.20
N ILE A 190 5.89 7.13 -5.34
CA ILE A 190 4.85 7.24 -6.37
C ILE A 190 4.59 5.91 -7.06
N LYS A 191 5.65 5.18 -7.41
CA LYS A 191 5.60 3.84 -8.01
C LYS A 191 4.82 2.88 -7.12
N GLU A 192 5.14 2.88 -5.84
CA GLU A 192 4.54 2.02 -4.81
C GLU A 192 3.17 2.53 -4.31
N ARG A 193 2.64 3.62 -4.86
CA ARG A 193 1.38 4.25 -4.44
C ARG A 193 1.36 4.54 -2.94
N ALA A 194 2.50 4.94 -2.39
CA ALA A 194 2.60 5.32 -0.99
C ALA A 194 1.73 6.55 -0.70
N THR A 195 1.17 6.60 0.50
CA THR A 195 0.40 7.76 0.98
C THR A 195 1.27 8.79 1.67
N ASP A 196 2.34 8.35 2.33
CA ASP A 196 3.22 9.24 3.09
C ASP A 196 4.69 8.79 2.93
N ILE A 197 5.61 9.76 2.93
CA ILE A 197 7.06 9.56 3.03
C ILE A 197 7.52 10.16 4.34
N HIS A 198 8.33 9.44 5.09
CA HIS A 198 8.91 9.88 6.35
C HIS A 198 10.43 9.88 6.25
N LEU A 199 11.06 11.03 6.51
CA LEU A 199 12.49 11.17 6.74
C LEU A 199 12.70 11.32 8.24
N GLU A 200 13.26 10.31 8.88
CA GLU A 200 13.37 10.23 10.35
C GLU A 200 14.83 10.19 10.77
N PRO A 201 15.37 11.32 11.28
CA PRO A 201 16.75 11.36 11.74
C PRO A 201 16.93 10.52 13.00
N GLN A 202 18.00 9.73 13.00
CA GLN A 202 18.54 8.99 14.13
C GLN A 202 19.98 9.46 14.40
N GLN A 203 20.65 8.86 15.37
CA GLN A 203 21.98 9.27 15.76
C GLN A 203 22.99 9.25 14.59
N ASP A 204 23.00 8.19 13.80
CA ASP A 204 24.01 7.95 12.74
C ASP A 204 23.41 7.90 11.33
N VAL A 205 22.10 7.69 11.22
CA VAL A 205 21.42 7.48 9.93
C VAL A 205 20.11 8.26 9.84
N VAL A 206 19.62 8.43 8.63
CA VAL A 206 18.25 8.90 8.35
C VAL A 206 17.44 7.69 7.92
N ILE A 207 16.41 7.32 8.68
CA ILE A 207 15.51 6.24 8.26
C ILE A 207 14.47 6.84 7.31
N VAL A 208 14.50 6.41 6.04
CA VAL A 208 13.49 6.77 5.04
C VAL A 208 12.45 5.67 4.98
N ARG A 209 11.22 6.01 5.35
CA ARG A 209 10.08 5.07 5.31
C ARG A 209 8.98 5.62 4.42
N ILE A 210 8.29 4.73 3.75
CA ILE A 210 7.07 5.05 3.02
C ILE A 210 5.88 4.27 3.60
N ARG A 211 4.70 4.89 3.57
CA ARG A 211 3.47 4.23 4.03
C ARG A 211 2.73 3.66 2.84
N ILE A 212 2.71 2.34 2.74
CA ILE A 212 1.98 1.60 1.71
C ILE A 212 0.83 0.86 2.40
N ASP A 213 -0.39 1.03 1.90
CA ASP A 213 -1.59 0.39 2.43
C ASP A 213 -1.74 0.53 3.97
N GLY A 214 -1.36 1.70 4.50
CA GLY A 214 -1.45 2.05 5.92
C GLY A 214 -0.28 1.58 6.79
N VAL A 215 0.69 0.82 6.23
CA VAL A 215 1.84 0.28 6.96
C VAL A 215 3.13 0.97 6.52
N LEU A 216 3.96 1.38 7.49
CA LEU A 216 5.27 1.96 7.23
C LEU A 216 6.29 0.88 6.87
N GLN A 217 7.03 1.10 5.77
CA GLN A 217 8.11 0.23 5.31
C GLN A 217 9.37 1.08 5.10
N THR A 218 10.51 0.60 5.58
CA THR A 218 11.81 1.24 5.35
C THR A 218 12.27 0.93 3.93
N ILE A 219 12.64 1.96 3.18
CA ILE A 219 13.15 1.81 1.80
C ILE A 219 14.64 2.05 1.71
N MET A 220 15.20 2.94 2.56
CA MET A 220 16.63 3.21 2.61
C MET A 220 17.05 3.83 3.95
N THR A 221 18.36 3.80 4.24
CA THR A 221 18.92 4.36 5.46
C THR A 221 20.20 5.15 5.14
N PRO A 222 20.10 6.32 4.48
CA PRO A 222 21.26 7.12 4.18
C PRO A 222 21.96 7.64 5.46
N PRO A 223 23.26 7.99 5.41
CA PRO A 223 24.00 8.52 6.56
C PRO A 223 23.41 9.85 7.04
N ILE A 224 23.52 10.14 8.33
CA ILE A 224 22.98 11.37 8.95
C ILE A 224 23.52 12.65 8.30
N SER A 225 24.73 12.61 7.74
CA SER A 225 25.32 13.74 7.00
C SER A 225 24.47 14.21 5.81
N SER A 226 23.65 13.34 5.24
CA SER A 226 22.73 13.67 4.13
C SER A 226 21.48 14.43 4.56
N LEU A 227 21.10 14.39 5.84
CA LEU A 227 19.85 14.97 6.37
C LEU A 227 19.68 16.44 6.00
N SER A 228 20.72 17.25 6.27
CA SER A 228 20.66 18.70 6.03
C SER A 228 20.38 19.02 4.56
N GLY A 229 21.01 18.28 3.64
CA GLY A 229 20.77 18.44 2.20
C GLY A 229 19.35 18.02 1.80
N LEU A 230 18.89 16.82 2.26
CA LEU A 230 17.54 16.31 2.00
C LEU A 230 16.46 17.31 2.44
N VAL A 231 16.55 17.77 3.69
CA VAL A 231 15.56 18.72 4.26
C VAL A 231 15.62 20.06 3.54
N THR A 232 16.83 20.58 3.25
CA THR A 232 16.99 21.83 2.50
C THR A 232 16.34 21.75 1.12
N ARG A 233 16.56 20.65 0.39
CA ARG A 233 15.94 20.44 -0.92
C ARG A 233 14.42 20.40 -0.83
N ILE A 234 13.85 19.71 0.16
CA ILE A 234 12.41 19.66 0.38
C ILE A 234 11.85 21.04 0.75
N LYS A 235 12.55 21.83 1.57
CA LYS A 235 12.17 23.20 1.89
C LYS A 235 12.13 24.09 0.66
N ILE A 236 13.12 23.97 -0.23
CA ILE A 236 13.14 24.71 -1.51
C ILE A 236 11.92 24.34 -2.34
N LEU A 237 11.64 23.04 -2.53
CA LEU A 237 10.48 22.58 -3.31
C LEU A 237 9.15 23.05 -2.74
N SER A 238 9.06 23.25 -1.42
CA SER A 238 7.84 23.61 -0.70
C SER A 238 7.75 25.11 -0.36
N ASN A 239 8.68 25.92 -0.86
CA ASN A 239 8.80 27.36 -0.58
C ASN A 239 8.87 27.68 0.94
N LEU A 240 9.60 26.86 1.70
CA LEU A 240 9.79 26.99 3.14
C LEU A 240 11.09 27.72 3.49
N ASN A 241 11.17 28.26 4.71
CA ASN A 241 12.36 28.97 5.18
C ASN A 241 13.53 28.00 5.46
N ILE A 242 14.55 28.06 4.62
CA ILE A 242 15.74 27.20 4.70
C ILE A 242 16.59 27.51 5.95
N ALA A 243 16.62 28.78 6.38
CA ALA A 243 17.45 29.24 7.50
C ALA A 243 16.84 28.86 8.87
N GLU A 244 15.52 28.73 8.96
CA GLU A 244 14.85 28.35 10.21
C GLU A 244 14.81 26.82 10.37
N ARG A 245 15.39 26.33 11.47
CA ARG A 245 15.49 24.89 11.78
C ARG A 245 14.96 24.52 13.17
N ARG A 246 14.45 25.51 13.91
CA ARG A 246 14.03 25.37 15.32
C ARG A 246 12.53 25.36 15.51
N LEU A 247 11.80 25.76 14.45
CA LEU A 247 10.34 25.85 14.47
C LEU A 247 9.74 24.88 13.46
N PRO A 248 8.55 24.32 13.75
CA PRO A 248 7.80 23.57 12.76
C PRO A 248 7.47 24.42 11.52
N GLN A 249 7.45 23.79 10.36
CA GLN A 249 7.07 24.42 9.10
C GLN A 249 6.19 23.49 8.29
N ASP A 250 5.14 24.04 7.68
CA ASP A 250 4.24 23.34 6.77
C ASP A 250 4.26 24.01 5.41
N GLY A 251 4.28 23.20 4.34
CA GLY A 251 4.31 23.69 2.97
C GLY A 251 3.71 22.68 2.00
N ARG A 252 3.73 23.03 0.73
CA ARG A 252 3.20 22.18 -0.34
C ARG A 252 3.95 22.40 -1.65
N PHE A 253 3.94 21.37 -2.49
CA PHE A 253 4.36 21.47 -3.90
C PHE A 253 3.65 20.39 -4.71
N THR A 254 3.68 20.54 -6.04
CA THR A 254 3.03 19.58 -6.94
C THR A 254 4.06 18.86 -7.79
N ILE A 255 3.87 17.57 -7.97
CA ILE A 255 4.68 16.72 -8.85
C ILE A 255 3.83 16.34 -10.05
N LYS A 256 4.35 16.57 -11.26
CA LYS A 256 3.81 16.00 -12.49
C LYS A 256 4.64 14.77 -12.87
N ALA A 257 4.05 13.59 -12.77
CA ALA A 257 4.68 12.34 -13.14
C ALA A 257 3.91 11.71 -14.31
N SER A 258 4.44 11.81 -15.53
CA SER A 258 3.80 11.35 -16.77
C SER A 258 2.40 11.98 -16.96
N LYS A 259 1.33 11.22 -16.72
CA LYS A 259 -0.07 11.68 -16.81
C LYS A 259 -0.72 11.93 -15.45
N ARG A 260 0.05 11.87 -14.35
CA ARG A 260 -0.46 12.04 -12.98
C ARG A 260 -0.01 13.37 -12.42
N GLU A 261 -0.90 14.02 -11.70
CA GLU A 261 -0.61 15.19 -10.88
C GLU A 261 -0.76 14.81 -9.41
N ILE A 262 0.33 14.95 -8.66
CA ILE A 262 0.40 14.57 -7.25
C ILE A 262 0.67 15.83 -6.43
N ASP A 263 -0.28 16.18 -5.58
CA ASP A 263 -0.09 17.24 -4.60
C ASP A 263 0.67 16.69 -3.39
N VAL A 264 1.72 17.37 -2.97
CA VAL A 264 2.57 16.94 -1.85
C VAL A 264 2.46 17.96 -0.73
N ARG A 265 1.91 17.55 0.40
CA ARG A 265 1.90 18.34 1.63
C ARG A 265 3.09 17.96 2.47
N VAL A 266 3.84 18.94 2.91
CA VAL A 266 5.09 18.78 3.67
C VAL A 266 4.91 19.32 5.05
N ALA A 267 5.27 18.52 6.07
CA ALA A 267 5.37 18.94 7.46
C ALA A 267 6.78 18.65 7.97
N ILE A 268 7.46 19.66 8.50
CA ILE A 268 8.81 19.58 9.07
C ILE A 268 8.75 19.89 10.56
N LEU A 269 9.31 19.00 11.36
CA LEU A 269 9.32 19.12 12.81
C LEU A 269 10.75 18.98 13.35
N PRO A 270 11.28 19.96 14.09
CA PRO A 270 12.55 19.81 14.78
C PRO A 270 12.53 18.69 15.81
N THR A 271 13.54 17.82 15.79
CA THR A 271 13.75 16.73 16.77
C THR A 271 15.17 16.76 17.31
N VAL A 272 15.47 15.89 18.29
CA VAL A 272 16.79 15.84 18.94
C VAL A 272 17.93 15.57 17.95
N TYR A 273 17.69 14.73 16.95
CA TYR A 273 18.72 14.36 15.95
C TYR A 273 18.63 15.17 14.64
N GLY A 274 17.74 16.16 14.57
CA GLY A 274 17.55 17.01 13.40
C GLY A 274 16.08 17.15 13.01
N GLU A 275 15.82 17.67 11.83
CA GLU A 275 14.46 17.93 11.36
C GLU A 275 13.84 16.66 10.77
N LYS A 276 12.80 16.13 11.45
CA LYS A 276 11.93 15.09 10.90
C LYS A 276 11.04 15.71 9.82
N THR A 277 10.93 15.07 8.66
CA THR A 277 10.09 15.54 7.57
C THR A 277 9.08 14.45 7.18
N VAL A 278 7.82 14.86 6.98
CA VAL A 278 6.76 13.99 6.48
C VAL A 278 6.17 14.63 5.22
N LEU A 279 6.12 13.87 4.13
CA LEU A 279 5.50 14.29 2.89
C LEU A 279 4.26 13.41 2.67
N ARG A 280 3.07 14.01 2.60
CA ARG A 280 1.84 13.33 2.24
C ARG A 280 1.57 13.48 0.76
N LEU A 281 1.41 12.36 0.06
CA LEU A 281 1.19 12.29 -1.38
C LEU A 281 -0.30 12.16 -1.67
N LEU A 282 -0.85 13.10 -2.43
CA LEU A 282 -2.25 13.16 -2.84
C LEU A 282 -2.32 13.08 -4.37
N ASP A 283 -2.60 11.89 -4.90
CA ASP A 283 -2.72 11.67 -6.35
C ASP A 283 -4.07 12.18 -6.85
N LYS A 284 -4.07 13.29 -7.60
CA LYS A 284 -5.27 13.92 -8.16
C LYS A 284 -5.86 13.17 -9.37
N SER A 285 -5.10 12.30 -10.01
CA SER A 285 -5.48 11.66 -11.28
C SER A 285 -6.38 10.44 -11.14
N GLY A 286 -6.67 9.98 -9.93
CA GLY A 286 -7.09 8.61 -9.68
C GLY A 286 -8.41 8.38 -8.95
N PHE A 287 -9.38 9.33 -8.88
CA PHE A 287 -10.67 9.02 -8.24
C PHE A 287 -11.66 8.28 -9.16
N GLY A 288 -11.30 7.04 -9.52
CA GLY A 288 -12.18 6.07 -10.14
C GLY A 288 -13.02 5.24 -9.17
N PHE A 289 -13.10 5.62 -7.87
CA PHE A 289 -13.87 4.82 -6.93
C PHE A 289 -15.36 4.93 -7.24
N SER A 290 -15.94 3.79 -7.61
CA SER A 290 -17.37 3.59 -7.58
C SER A 290 -17.76 3.07 -6.19
N LEU A 291 -18.99 3.30 -5.75
CA LEU A 291 -19.49 2.73 -4.50
C LEU A 291 -19.28 1.21 -4.42
N LYS A 292 -19.46 0.51 -5.55
CA LYS A 292 -19.18 -0.94 -5.64
C LYS A 292 -17.71 -1.29 -5.35
N GLY A 293 -16.78 -0.44 -5.79
CA GLY A 293 -15.33 -0.64 -5.59
C GLY A 293 -14.85 -0.42 -4.16
N LEU A 294 -15.66 0.16 -3.27
CA LEU A 294 -15.31 0.38 -1.87
C LEU A 294 -15.25 -0.92 -1.06
N GLY A 295 -15.89 -1.98 -1.55
CA GLY A 295 -15.92 -3.27 -0.88
C GLY A 295 -17.13 -3.52 0.00
N PHE A 296 -18.25 -2.82 -0.23
CA PHE A 296 -19.50 -3.18 0.43
C PHE A 296 -19.90 -4.62 0.15
N GLU A 297 -20.42 -5.29 1.15
CA GLU A 297 -21.04 -6.60 0.99
C GLU A 297 -22.40 -6.49 0.27
N ASP A 298 -22.80 -7.55 -0.41
CA ASP A 298 -24.02 -7.59 -1.21
C ASP A 298 -25.27 -7.17 -0.44
N LYS A 299 -25.32 -7.45 0.87
CA LYS A 299 -26.45 -7.09 1.74
C LYS A 299 -26.44 -5.61 2.14
N MET A 300 -25.27 -5.01 2.31
CA MET A 300 -25.10 -3.65 2.78
C MET A 300 -25.24 -2.61 1.66
N TYR A 301 -24.71 -2.93 0.48
CA TYR A 301 -24.74 -2.03 -0.67
C TYR A 301 -26.13 -1.49 -1.03
N PRO A 302 -27.20 -2.32 -1.14
CA PRO A 302 -28.54 -1.83 -1.44
C PRO A 302 -29.10 -0.91 -0.34
N ILE A 303 -28.77 -1.19 0.92
CA ILE A 303 -29.21 -0.37 2.06
C ILE A 303 -28.57 1.02 1.96
N PHE A 304 -27.25 1.06 1.81
CA PHE A 304 -26.50 2.29 1.70
C PHE A 304 -26.96 3.13 0.50
N ARG A 305 -27.06 2.51 -0.69
CA ARG A 305 -27.51 3.19 -1.91
C ARG A 305 -28.91 3.78 -1.79
N ARG A 306 -29.84 3.06 -1.16
CA ARG A 306 -31.20 3.55 -0.92
C ARG A 306 -31.21 4.77 -0.02
N VAL A 307 -30.36 4.81 1.01
CA VAL A 307 -30.33 5.93 1.96
C VAL A 307 -29.68 7.17 1.36
N ILE A 308 -28.58 7.04 0.62
CA ILE A 308 -27.94 8.20 -0.02
C ILE A 308 -28.78 8.82 -1.15
N ALA A 309 -29.77 8.10 -1.66
CA ALA A 309 -30.73 8.59 -2.65
C ALA A 309 -31.97 9.25 -2.03
N GLN A 310 -32.05 9.37 -0.70
CA GLN A 310 -33.16 10.07 -0.04
C GLN A 310 -33.04 11.58 -0.28
N PRO A 311 -34.16 12.28 -0.39
CA PRO A 311 -34.15 13.72 -0.71
C PRO A 311 -33.66 14.60 0.45
N TYR A 312 -33.72 14.11 1.69
CA TYR A 312 -33.33 14.86 2.89
C TYR A 312 -32.89 13.93 4.03
N GLY A 313 -32.28 14.52 5.04
CA GLY A 313 -31.81 13.84 6.22
C GLY A 313 -30.27 13.88 6.30
N MET A 314 -29.71 13.09 7.20
CA MET A 314 -28.27 13.10 7.46
C MET A 314 -27.69 11.69 7.40
N VAL A 315 -26.56 11.56 6.71
CA VAL A 315 -25.71 10.35 6.67
C VAL A 315 -24.39 10.69 7.33
N VAL A 316 -24.04 9.96 8.38
CA VAL A 316 -22.79 10.18 9.12
C VAL A 316 -21.88 8.98 8.99
N VAL A 317 -20.63 9.24 8.59
CA VAL A 317 -19.58 8.21 8.46
C VAL A 317 -18.56 8.39 9.56
N SER A 318 -18.26 7.34 10.30
CA SER A 318 -17.30 7.36 11.38
C SER A 318 -16.12 6.43 11.15
N GLY A 319 -15.05 6.68 11.88
CA GLY A 319 -13.82 5.90 11.88
C GLY A 319 -12.59 6.76 12.14
N PRO A 320 -11.43 6.14 12.41
CA PRO A 320 -10.17 6.85 12.61
C PRO A 320 -9.68 7.52 11.33
N THR A 321 -8.64 8.33 11.47
CA THR A 321 -7.90 8.88 10.33
C THR A 321 -7.39 7.74 9.44
N GLY A 322 -7.54 7.89 8.13
CA GLY A 322 -7.11 6.88 7.16
C GLY A 322 -8.06 5.67 7.00
N SER A 323 -9.26 5.68 7.60
CA SER A 323 -10.27 4.63 7.40
C SER A 323 -11.03 4.71 6.07
N GLY A 324 -10.77 5.74 5.24
CA GLY A 324 -11.39 5.91 3.93
C GLY A 324 -12.72 6.68 3.94
N LYS A 325 -13.05 7.42 5.00
CA LYS A 325 -14.32 8.18 5.12
C LYS A 325 -14.54 9.13 3.95
N SER A 326 -13.57 10.01 3.66
CA SER A 326 -13.66 10.97 2.54
C SER A 326 -13.87 10.26 1.21
N THR A 327 -13.16 9.14 0.98
CA THR A 327 -13.30 8.32 -0.23
C THR A 327 -14.75 7.81 -0.39
N SER A 328 -15.35 7.30 0.69
CA SER A 328 -16.73 6.79 0.67
C SER A 328 -17.73 7.91 0.44
N LEU A 329 -17.52 9.07 1.07
CA LEU A 329 -18.38 10.23 0.87
C LEU A 329 -18.29 10.79 -0.55
N TYR A 330 -17.07 10.90 -1.10
CA TYR A 330 -16.89 11.34 -2.49
C TYR A 330 -17.49 10.34 -3.50
N ALA A 331 -17.35 9.04 -3.26
CA ALA A 331 -18.02 8.03 -4.07
C ALA A 331 -19.54 8.13 -3.99
N SER A 332 -20.08 8.50 -2.81
CA SER A 332 -21.52 8.74 -2.62
C SER A 332 -21.98 9.97 -3.39
N LEU A 333 -21.26 11.08 -3.28
CA LEU A 333 -21.58 12.30 -4.05
C LEU A 333 -21.54 12.04 -5.55
N LYS A 334 -20.52 11.29 -6.02
CA LYS A 334 -20.39 10.92 -7.44
C LYS A 334 -21.56 10.06 -7.94
N GLU A 335 -22.08 9.15 -7.11
CA GLU A 335 -23.21 8.28 -7.44
C GLU A 335 -24.53 9.06 -7.58
N ILE A 336 -24.74 10.08 -6.74
CA ILE A 336 -26.00 10.83 -6.68
C ILE A 336 -25.96 12.15 -7.47
N LYS A 337 -24.76 12.57 -7.89
CA LYS A 337 -24.59 13.80 -8.69
C LYS A 337 -25.35 13.73 -10.01
N ASN A 338 -26.08 14.77 -10.31
CA ASN A 338 -26.74 15.00 -11.60
C ASN A 338 -26.78 16.50 -11.91
N GLU A 339 -27.20 16.87 -13.11
CA GLU A 339 -27.22 18.27 -13.57
C GLU A 339 -28.29 19.14 -12.84
N ALA A 340 -29.27 18.51 -12.20
CA ALA A 340 -30.36 19.19 -11.53
C ALA A 340 -30.13 19.40 -10.03
N THR A 341 -28.99 18.92 -9.47
CA THR A 341 -28.69 19.01 -8.04
C THR A 341 -27.51 19.93 -7.76
N ASN A 342 -27.70 20.90 -6.87
CA ASN A 342 -26.63 21.76 -6.36
C ASN A 342 -25.96 21.09 -5.17
N ILE A 343 -24.73 20.58 -5.38
CA ILE A 343 -23.92 19.93 -4.35
C ILE A 343 -22.85 20.91 -3.89
N THR A 344 -22.79 21.16 -2.59
CA THR A 344 -21.76 22.00 -1.98
C THR A 344 -21.05 21.26 -0.85
N THR A 345 -19.72 21.45 -0.71
CA THR A 345 -18.95 20.86 0.37
C THR A 345 -18.21 21.93 1.19
N VAL A 346 -17.93 21.63 2.46
CA VAL A 346 -17.02 22.41 3.32
C VAL A 346 -16.04 21.43 3.94
N GLU A 347 -14.76 21.62 3.71
CA GLU A 347 -13.71 20.62 4.03
C GLU A 347 -12.45 21.30 4.61
N ASP A 348 -11.71 20.57 5.43
CA ASP A 348 -10.45 21.02 6.03
C ASP A 348 -9.38 19.92 5.97
N PRO A 349 -8.61 19.91 4.87
CA PRO A 349 -8.82 20.61 3.60
C PRO A 349 -9.63 19.79 2.58
N VAL A 350 -9.91 20.36 1.41
CA VAL A 350 -10.39 19.60 0.24
C VAL A 350 -9.31 18.61 -0.18
N GLU A 351 -9.66 17.31 -0.19
CA GLU A 351 -8.70 16.24 -0.55
C GLU A 351 -8.56 16.10 -2.07
N TYR A 352 -9.66 16.22 -2.81
CA TYR A 352 -9.72 16.10 -4.27
C TYR A 352 -10.75 17.03 -4.86
N GLN A 353 -10.40 17.66 -5.97
CA GLN A 353 -11.34 18.47 -6.73
C GLN A 353 -12.31 17.57 -7.50
N MET A 354 -13.59 17.88 -7.42
CA MET A 354 -14.67 17.16 -8.09
C MET A 354 -15.42 18.07 -9.05
N ASP A 355 -15.35 17.76 -10.34
CA ASP A 355 -16.09 18.55 -11.34
C ASP A 355 -17.58 18.63 -11.02
N GLY A 356 -18.16 19.82 -11.14
CA GLY A 356 -19.58 20.08 -10.90
C GLY A 356 -20.02 19.91 -9.45
N ILE A 357 -19.11 20.09 -8.49
CA ILE A 357 -19.37 20.21 -7.06
C ILE A 357 -18.69 21.50 -6.57
N ASN A 358 -19.42 22.29 -5.78
CA ASN A 358 -18.91 23.51 -5.20
C ASN A 358 -18.18 23.18 -3.90
N GLN A 359 -16.84 23.15 -3.91
CA GLN A 359 -16.03 22.74 -2.76
C GLN A 359 -15.43 23.97 -2.08
N VAL A 360 -15.76 24.19 -0.81
CA VAL A 360 -15.23 25.26 0.04
C VAL A 360 -14.17 24.68 0.95
N GLN A 361 -12.95 25.21 0.88
CA GLN A 361 -11.89 24.86 1.82
C GLN A 361 -11.88 25.83 2.99
N VAL A 362 -11.85 25.30 4.20
CA VAL A 362 -11.72 26.08 5.45
C VAL A 362 -10.37 26.81 5.46
N HIS A 363 -10.39 28.05 5.93
CA HIS A 363 -9.23 28.92 6.07
C HIS A 363 -9.34 29.72 7.38
N GLU A 364 -9.00 29.11 8.50
CA GLU A 364 -9.18 29.70 9.83
C GLU A 364 -8.44 31.02 10.01
N SER A 365 -7.26 31.18 9.38
CA SER A 365 -6.44 32.40 9.48
C SER A 365 -7.14 33.67 8.96
N ILE A 366 -8.11 33.52 8.06
CA ILE A 366 -8.91 34.63 7.52
C ILE A 366 -10.36 34.61 8.04
N GLY A 367 -10.69 33.73 9.00
CA GLY A 367 -12.03 33.58 9.58
C GLY A 367 -13.03 32.76 8.74
N LEU A 368 -12.57 32.08 7.68
CA LEU A 368 -13.39 31.15 6.90
C LEU A 368 -13.41 29.79 7.60
N THR A 369 -14.24 29.67 8.67
CA THR A 369 -14.41 28.45 9.47
C THR A 369 -15.54 27.57 8.91
N PHE A 370 -15.70 26.33 9.43
CA PHE A 370 -16.85 25.48 9.11
C PHE A 370 -18.18 26.23 9.33
N ALA A 371 -18.39 26.79 10.51
CA ALA A 371 -19.62 27.48 10.87
C ALA A 371 -19.89 28.72 9.98
N SER A 372 -18.85 29.56 9.72
CA SER A 372 -19.02 30.75 8.85
C SER A 372 -19.34 30.38 7.41
N SER A 373 -18.70 29.34 6.89
CA SER A 373 -18.95 28.80 5.55
C SER A 373 -20.38 28.25 5.43
N LEU A 374 -20.80 27.42 6.37
CA LEU A 374 -22.13 26.82 6.41
C LEU A 374 -23.24 27.87 6.43
N ARG A 375 -23.12 28.94 7.27
CA ARG A 375 -24.09 30.06 7.28
C ARG A 375 -24.19 30.77 5.92
N SER A 376 -23.13 30.80 5.16
CA SER A 376 -23.13 31.40 3.81
C SER A 376 -23.73 30.45 2.79
N ILE A 377 -23.45 29.15 2.88
CA ILE A 377 -23.97 28.11 1.99
C ILE A 377 -25.49 27.99 2.10
N LEU A 378 -26.08 28.21 3.28
CA LEU A 378 -27.54 28.28 3.46
C LEU A 378 -28.27 29.29 2.52
N ARG A 379 -27.51 30.24 1.95
CA ARG A 379 -28.04 31.25 0.99
C ARG A 379 -27.65 30.97 -0.45
N GLN A 380 -27.03 29.81 -0.72
CA GLN A 380 -26.57 29.42 -2.05
C GLN A 380 -27.46 28.35 -2.71
N ASP A 381 -28.65 28.12 -2.16
CA ASP A 381 -29.66 27.16 -2.68
C ASP A 381 -29.07 25.74 -2.91
N PRO A 382 -28.36 25.15 -1.92
CA PRO A 382 -27.82 23.81 -2.07
C PRO A 382 -28.88 22.75 -1.79
N ASP A 383 -28.90 21.68 -2.59
CA ASP A 383 -29.72 20.47 -2.35
C ASP A 383 -29.01 19.47 -1.44
N ILE A 384 -27.70 19.35 -1.65
CA ILE A 384 -26.84 18.38 -0.96
C ILE A 384 -25.63 19.09 -0.36
N LEU A 385 -25.37 18.81 0.90
CA LEU A 385 -24.27 19.38 1.65
C LEU A 385 -23.33 18.27 2.16
N LEU A 386 -22.04 18.39 1.91
CA LEU A 386 -21.00 17.62 2.61
C LEU A 386 -20.28 18.52 3.61
N ILE A 387 -20.25 18.11 4.86
CA ILE A 387 -19.46 18.73 5.92
C ILE A 387 -18.30 17.76 6.22
N GLY A 388 -17.07 18.17 5.99
CA GLY A 388 -15.89 17.32 6.14
C GLY A 388 -15.88 16.60 7.48
N GLU A 389 -16.15 17.32 8.57
CA GLU A 389 -16.37 16.73 9.90
C GLU A 389 -17.16 17.65 10.81
N ILE A 390 -17.83 17.05 11.80
CA ILE A 390 -18.52 17.75 12.89
C ILE A 390 -17.70 17.57 14.16
N ARG A 391 -17.11 18.69 14.66
CA ARG A 391 -16.27 18.69 15.87
C ARG A 391 -16.92 19.41 17.05
N ASP A 392 -17.80 20.38 16.78
CA ASP A 392 -18.37 21.32 17.73
C ASP A 392 -19.88 21.47 17.58
N GLU A 393 -20.52 21.98 18.65
CA GLU A 393 -21.96 22.15 18.75
C GLU A 393 -22.50 23.11 17.68
N GLU A 394 -21.76 24.17 17.34
CA GLU A 394 -22.20 25.18 16.38
C GLU A 394 -22.33 24.59 14.97
N THR A 395 -21.29 23.88 14.50
CA THR A 395 -21.30 23.16 13.22
C THR A 395 -22.40 22.10 13.20
N ALA A 396 -22.56 21.37 14.30
CA ALA A 396 -23.59 20.33 14.44
C ALA A 396 -25.01 20.89 14.39
N ASP A 397 -25.29 22.00 15.06
CA ASP A 397 -26.61 22.63 15.05
C ASP A 397 -27.02 23.12 13.65
N ILE A 398 -26.07 23.71 12.91
CA ILE A 398 -26.32 24.11 11.52
C ILE A 398 -26.58 22.89 10.63
N ALA A 399 -25.78 21.83 10.73
CA ALA A 399 -25.93 20.59 9.96
C ALA A 399 -27.32 19.94 10.18
N VAL A 400 -27.73 19.86 11.45
CA VAL A 400 -29.03 19.31 11.83
C VAL A 400 -30.18 20.15 11.28
N LYS A 401 -30.15 21.47 11.44
CA LYS A 401 -31.15 22.39 10.89
C LYS A 401 -31.25 22.24 9.38
N PHE A 402 -30.11 22.12 8.69
CA PHE A 402 -30.08 21.94 7.26
C PHE A 402 -30.77 20.64 6.83
N SER A 403 -30.49 19.52 7.52
CA SER A 403 -31.11 18.23 7.22
C SER A 403 -32.62 18.19 7.51
N LEU A 404 -33.09 18.95 8.51
CA LEU A 404 -34.51 19.04 8.88
C LEU A 404 -35.32 19.98 7.96
N THR A 405 -34.63 20.88 7.24
CA THR A 405 -35.27 21.81 6.29
C THR A 405 -35.40 21.26 4.88
N GLY A 406 -35.17 19.98 4.67
CA GLY A 406 -35.45 19.31 3.40
C GLY A 406 -34.20 19.00 2.54
N HIS A 407 -33.00 19.07 3.11
CA HIS A 407 -31.75 18.87 2.40
C HIS A 407 -31.05 17.59 2.85
N LEU A 408 -30.23 17.00 1.98
CA LEU A 408 -29.42 15.84 2.29
C LEU A 408 -28.04 16.28 2.77
N VAL A 409 -27.65 15.84 3.96
CA VAL A 409 -26.38 16.19 4.59
C VAL A 409 -25.51 14.95 4.75
N PHE A 410 -24.26 15.05 4.30
CA PHE A 410 -23.22 14.07 4.58
C PHE A 410 -22.21 14.68 5.55
N SER A 411 -21.75 13.90 6.52
CA SER A 411 -20.67 14.35 7.39
C SER A 411 -19.86 13.20 7.96
N THR A 412 -18.74 13.54 8.62
CA THR A 412 -17.97 12.58 9.41
C THR A 412 -17.89 12.98 10.87
N VAL A 413 -17.71 11.98 11.73
CA VAL A 413 -17.30 12.16 13.11
C VAL A 413 -16.25 11.13 13.48
N HIS A 414 -15.48 11.40 14.52
CA HIS A 414 -14.54 10.44 15.06
C HIS A 414 -15.20 9.60 16.14
N ALA A 415 -15.56 8.35 15.81
CA ALA A 415 -16.07 7.34 16.72
C ALA A 415 -15.57 5.95 16.29
N ASN A 416 -15.66 4.96 17.19
CA ASN A 416 -15.09 3.63 16.97
C ASN A 416 -15.99 2.72 16.15
N ASP A 417 -17.31 2.86 16.27
CA ASP A 417 -18.35 2.07 15.62
C ASP A 417 -19.59 2.91 15.35
N ALA A 418 -20.63 2.31 14.78
CA ALA A 418 -21.83 3.06 14.38
C ALA A 418 -22.69 3.47 15.60
N ALA A 419 -22.79 2.66 16.65
CA ALA A 419 -23.58 2.99 17.83
C ALA A 419 -22.94 4.15 18.60
N SER A 420 -21.63 4.09 18.86
CA SER A 420 -20.86 5.17 19.49
C SER A 420 -20.85 6.48 18.70
N THR A 421 -21.11 6.40 17.40
CA THR A 421 -21.29 7.58 16.54
C THR A 421 -22.55 8.37 16.93
N ILE A 422 -23.64 7.68 17.24
CA ILE A 422 -24.89 8.31 17.70
C ILE A 422 -24.65 9.02 19.04
N THR A 423 -24.03 8.32 19.99
CA THR A 423 -23.68 8.88 21.29
C THR A 423 -22.75 10.09 21.14
N ARG A 424 -21.77 10.02 20.24
CA ARG A 424 -20.86 11.13 19.98
C ARG A 424 -21.57 12.41 19.51
N LEU A 425 -22.62 12.29 18.70
CA LEU A 425 -23.42 13.44 18.30
C LEU A 425 -24.19 14.04 19.49
N LEU A 426 -24.67 13.21 20.41
CA LEU A 426 -25.31 13.68 21.66
C LEU A 426 -24.29 14.39 22.56
N ASP A 427 -23.07 13.86 22.70
CA ASP A 427 -21.98 14.44 23.49
C ASP A 427 -21.51 15.81 22.94
N ILE A 428 -21.60 16.02 21.63
CA ILE A 428 -21.29 17.31 20.99
C ILE A 428 -22.33 18.38 21.38
N GLY A 429 -23.48 17.99 21.92
CA GLY A 429 -24.52 18.92 22.40
C GLY A 429 -25.82 18.85 21.58
N ILE A 430 -25.94 18.00 20.58
CA ILE A 430 -27.17 17.85 19.80
C ILE A 430 -28.23 17.16 20.69
N LYS A 431 -29.43 17.74 20.74
CA LYS A 431 -30.52 17.16 21.54
C LYS A 431 -30.97 15.82 20.94
N PRO A 432 -31.31 14.81 21.78
CA PRO A 432 -31.72 13.47 21.32
C PRO A 432 -32.82 13.45 20.27
N PHE A 433 -33.85 14.28 20.45
CA PHE A 433 -34.98 14.35 19.49
C PHE A 433 -34.55 14.91 18.12
N LEU A 434 -33.50 15.75 18.06
CA LEU A 434 -32.95 16.26 16.81
C LEU A 434 -32.11 15.17 16.11
N VAL A 435 -31.24 14.48 16.85
CA VAL A 435 -30.43 13.35 16.33
C VAL A 435 -31.38 12.29 15.73
N GLY A 436 -32.37 11.83 16.50
CA GLY A 436 -33.32 10.82 16.03
C GLY A 436 -34.17 11.27 14.83
N SER A 437 -34.40 12.58 14.67
CA SER A 437 -35.20 13.11 13.54
C SER A 437 -34.39 13.33 12.28
N CYS A 438 -33.14 13.77 12.39
CA CYS A 438 -32.30 14.14 11.24
C CYS A 438 -31.51 12.96 10.65
N LEU A 439 -31.09 11.99 11.45
CA LEU A 439 -30.29 10.87 10.95
C LEU A 439 -31.11 9.90 10.09
N ASN A 440 -30.52 9.50 8.97
CA ASN A 440 -31.04 8.44 8.10
C ASN A 440 -30.16 7.18 8.21
N LEU A 441 -28.85 7.35 8.34
CA LEU A 441 -27.89 6.26 8.44
C LEU A 441 -26.66 6.71 9.21
N VAL A 442 -26.15 5.83 10.02
CA VAL A 442 -24.80 5.90 10.57
C VAL A 442 -23.98 4.74 10.02
N MET A 443 -22.76 5.03 9.57
CA MET A 443 -21.83 4.04 9.03
C MET A 443 -20.50 4.16 9.73
N ALA A 444 -20.02 3.08 10.34
CA ALA A 444 -18.63 2.99 10.74
C ALA A 444 -17.82 2.24 9.68
N GLN A 445 -16.57 2.67 9.50
CA GLN A 445 -15.69 2.15 8.45
C GLN A 445 -14.27 1.96 8.93
N ARG A 446 -13.66 0.84 8.49
CA ARG A 446 -12.22 0.57 8.58
C ARG A 446 -11.70 0.08 7.24
N LEU A 447 -10.39 0.10 7.07
CA LEU A 447 -9.72 -0.51 5.93
C LEU A 447 -8.89 -1.71 6.38
N VAL A 448 -9.02 -2.79 5.63
CA VAL A 448 -8.17 -3.99 5.73
C VAL A 448 -7.37 -4.13 4.44
N ARG A 449 -6.13 -4.65 4.54
CA ARG A 449 -5.31 -4.93 3.36
C ARG A 449 -5.88 -6.15 2.64
N THR A 450 -5.84 -6.14 1.32
CA THR A 450 -6.21 -7.29 0.48
C THR A 450 -5.02 -8.22 0.28
N ILE A 451 -5.28 -9.52 0.25
CA ILE A 451 -4.25 -10.51 -0.06
C ILE A 451 -3.74 -10.25 -1.48
N CYS A 452 -2.44 -10.31 -1.66
CA CYS A 452 -1.81 -10.13 -2.97
C CYS A 452 -2.17 -11.28 -3.91
N ASP A 453 -2.83 -10.99 -5.03
CA ASP A 453 -3.29 -12.01 -5.98
C ASP A 453 -2.13 -12.83 -6.58
N ASN A 454 -0.93 -12.23 -6.70
CA ASN A 454 0.24 -12.90 -7.27
C ASN A 454 0.87 -13.96 -6.36
N CYS A 455 0.67 -13.88 -5.04
CA CYS A 455 1.24 -14.83 -4.09
C CYS A 455 0.21 -15.40 -3.11
N LYS A 456 -1.06 -15.32 -3.46
CA LYS A 456 -2.17 -15.88 -2.70
C LYS A 456 -2.10 -17.41 -2.70
N GLU A 457 -2.17 -18.02 -1.52
CA GLU A 457 -2.20 -19.46 -1.34
C GLU A 457 -3.26 -19.87 -0.31
N GLU A 458 -3.73 -21.10 -0.42
CA GLU A 458 -4.65 -21.67 0.57
C GLU A 458 -3.87 -22.18 1.78
N TYR A 459 -4.45 -22.00 2.96
CA TYR A 459 -3.95 -22.64 4.18
C TYR A 459 -5.10 -23.10 5.08
N SER A 460 -4.85 -24.09 5.91
CA SER A 460 -5.80 -24.58 6.92
C SER A 460 -5.57 -23.81 8.22
N PRO A 461 -6.55 -23.01 8.69
CA PRO A 461 -6.40 -22.25 9.93
C PRO A 461 -6.33 -23.18 11.15
N THR A 462 -5.56 -22.77 12.15
CA THR A 462 -5.54 -23.43 13.46
C THR A 462 -6.79 -23.10 14.27
N ASN A 463 -7.14 -23.94 15.26
CA ASN A 463 -8.27 -23.63 16.13
C ASN A 463 -8.03 -22.31 16.90
N GLU A 464 -6.80 -22.05 17.34
CA GLU A 464 -6.44 -20.81 18.03
C GLU A 464 -6.68 -19.57 17.17
N GLU A 465 -6.36 -19.61 15.87
CA GLU A 465 -6.65 -18.50 14.95
C GLU A 465 -8.15 -18.27 14.79
N LEU A 466 -8.94 -19.33 14.72
CA LEU A 466 -10.40 -19.24 14.61
C LEU A 466 -11.02 -18.68 15.90
N ASP A 467 -10.56 -19.16 17.06
CA ASP A 467 -11.03 -18.71 18.37
C ASP A 467 -10.75 -17.20 18.58
N ARG A 468 -9.60 -16.71 18.12
CA ARG A 468 -9.23 -15.27 18.22
C ARG A 468 -10.18 -14.31 17.51
N ILE A 469 -10.91 -14.77 16.50
CA ILE A 469 -11.91 -13.95 15.78
C ILE A 469 -13.34 -14.42 16.03
N ASN A 470 -13.54 -15.35 16.98
CA ASN A 470 -14.84 -15.97 17.28
C ASN A 470 -15.49 -16.62 16.04
N LEU A 471 -14.69 -17.25 15.17
CA LEU A 471 -15.17 -17.90 13.95
C LEU A 471 -15.36 -19.42 14.20
N GLU A 472 -16.59 -19.85 14.23
CA GLU A 472 -16.88 -21.28 14.33
C GLU A 472 -16.38 -22.04 13.10
N LYS A 473 -15.73 -23.18 13.34
CA LYS A 473 -15.23 -24.07 12.28
C LYS A 473 -16.34 -24.54 11.32
N SER A 474 -17.57 -24.64 11.79
CA SER A 474 -18.75 -24.93 11.00
C SER A 474 -18.97 -23.97 9.84
N ARG A 475 -18.63 -22.68 10.00
CA ARG A 475 -18.77 -21.64 8.97
C ARG A 475 -17.76 -21.78 7.82
N LEU A 476 -16.66 -22.48 8.02
CA LEU A 476 -15.71 -22.78 6.95
C LEU A 476 -16.28 -23.72 5.90
N ASN A 477 -17.31 -24.53 6.25
CA ASN A 477 -17.91 -25.54 5.36
C ASN A 477 -16.85 -26.45 4.69
N GLY A 478 -15.76 -26.77 5.40
CA GLY A 478 -14.65 -27.56 4.89
C GLY A 478 -13.72 -26.86 3.93
N LYS A 479 -13.85 -25.54 3.72
CA LYS A 479 -12.95 -24.74 2.88
C LYS A 479 -11.72 -24.29 3.66
N ASN A 480 -10.61 -24.15 2.95
CA ASN A 480 -9.42 -23.47 3.47
C ASN A 480 -9.60 -21.95 3.44
N LEU A 481 -8.82 -21.25 4.24
CA LEU A 481 -8.65 -19.82 4.15
C LEU A 481 -7.47 -19.48 3.22
N PHE A 482 -7.23 -18.20 3.01
CA PHE A 482 -6.18 -17.72 2.13
C PHE A 482 -5.21 -16.80 2.87
N GLN A 483 -3.95 -16.86 2.45
CA GLN A 483 -2.89 -15.95 2.88
C GLN A 483 -1.99 -15.57 1.71
N GLY A 484 -1.18 -14.53 1.87
CA GLY A 484 -0.16 -14.17 0.91
C GLY A 484 1.20 -14.67 1.39
N LYS A 485 1.86 -15.51 0.59
CA LYS A 485 3.20 -16.03 0.86
C LYS A 485 4.29 -14.95 0.87
N GLY A 486 4.04 -13.85 0.17
CA GLY A 486 5.02 -12.82 -0.13
C GLY A 486 5.64 -13.00 -1.52
N CYS A 487 5.81 -11.91 -2.25
CA CYS A 487 6.46 -11.86 -3.56
C CYS A 487 7.02 -10.46 -3.81
N SER A 488 7.74 -10.27 -4.91
CA SER A 488 8.30 -8.97 -5.29
C SER A 488 7.23 -7.88 -5.47
N GLN A 489 6.06 -8.22 -6.04
CA GLN A 489 4.96 -7.27 -6.24
C GLN A 489 4.40 -6.70 -4.94
N CYS A 490 4.34 -7.49 -3.87
CA CYS A 490 3.87 -7.04 -2.56
C CYS A 490 5.02 -6.75 -1.58
N ARG A 491 6.27 -6.69 -2.02
CA ARG A 491 7.47 -6.50 -1.18
C ARG A 491 7.54 -7.50 -0.03
N ASN A 492 7.23 -8.75 -0.31
CA ASN A 492 7.18 -9.86 0.63
C ASN A 492 6.19 -9.69 1.81
N THR A 493 5.26 -8.74 1.74
CA THR A 493 4.25 -8.52 2.79
C THR A 493 3.07 -9.48 2.70
N GLY A 494 2.84 -10.10 1.56
CA GLY A 494 1.65 -10.91 1.30
C GLY A 494 0.39 -10.10 0.96
N TYR A 495 0.43 -8.75 1.00
CA TYR A 495 -0.73 -7.88 0.80
C TYR A 495 -0.48 -6.86 -0.30
N HIS A 496 -1.52 -6.54 -1.07
CA HIS A 496 -1.50 -5.50 -2.08
C HIS A 496 -2.88 -4.85 -2.23
N GLY A 497 -2.97 -3.55 -1.91
CA GLY A 497 -4.22 -2.80 -1.90
C GLY A 497 -5.03 -2.95 -0.61
N ARG A 498 -6.17 -2.26 -0.56
CA ARG A 498 -7.06 -2.19 0.62
C ARG A 498 -8.51 -2.28 0.20
N THR A 499 -9.37 -2.76 1.10
CA THR A 499 -10.83 -2.77 0.95
C THR A 499 -11.48 -2.30 2.25
N GLY A 500 -12.71 -1.77 2.16
CA GLY A 500 -13.47 -1.36 3.34
C GLY A 500 -14.12 -2.55 4.05
N ILE A 501 -14.21 -2.47 5.37
CA ILE A 501 -15.17 -3.20 6.20
C ILE A 501 -16.11 -2.18 6.83
N PHE A 502 -17.36 -2.53 6.91
CA PHE A 502 -18.43 -1.58 7.22
C PHE A 502 -19.37 -2.10 8.29
N GLU A 503 -19.90 -1.18 9.07
CA GLU A 503 -21.00 -1.41 10.01
C GLU A 503 -22.03 -0.32 9.77
N LEU A 504 -23.26 -0.69 9.45
CA LEU A 504 -24.34 0.21 9.08
C LEU A 504 -25.50 0.12 10.06
N ILE A 505 -25.93 1.27 10.60
CA ILE A 505 -27.16 1.42 11.37
C ILE A 505 -28.14 2.32 10.59
N PRO A 506 -29.07 1.75 9.81
CA PRO A 506 -30.19 2.50 9.28
C PRO A 506 -31.10 2.93 10.42
N MET A 507 -31.55 4.18 10.43
CA MET A 507 -32.36 4.74 11.51
C MET A 507 -33.81 4.25 11.40
N SER A 508 -34.05 3.02 11.89
CA SER A 508 -35.39 2.45 12.01
C SER A 508 -36.25 3.21 13.03
N ARG A 509 -37.54 2.96 13.02
CA ARG A 509 -38.48 3.55 14.01
C ARG A 509 -38.10 3.15 15.44
N ALA A 510 -37.66 1.91 15.66
CA ALA A 510 -37.27 1.42 16.97
C ALA A 510 -35.98 2.09 17.46
N ILE A 511 -34.93 2.16 16.60
CA ILE A 511 -33.69 2.84 16.94
C ILE A 511 -33.90 4.33 17.20
N ARG A 512 -34.72 5.01 16.39
CA ARG A 512 -35.13 6.42 16.67
C ARG A 512 -35.78 6.59 18.04
N GLY A 513 -36.63 5.65 18.44
CA GLY A 513 -37.27 5.65 19.77
C GLY A 513 -36.22 5.59 20.89
N LEU A 514 -35.24 4.68 20.78
CA LEU A 514 -34.16 4.57 21.76
C LEU A 514 -33.30 5.85 21.83
N VAL A 515 -33.04 6.47 20.67
CA VAL A 515 -32.28 7.75 20.65
C VAL A 515 -33.11 8.87 21.29
N PHE A 516 -34.44 8.95 21.06
CA PHE A 516 -35.29 9.94 21.70
C PHE A 516 -35.30 9.81 23.23
N ASP A 517 -35.28 8.57 23.70
CA ASP A 517 -35.25 8.25 25.13
C ASP A 517 -33.87 8.42 25.75
N ASN A 518 -32.90 8.89 24.98
CA ASN A 518 -31.48 9.03 25.37
C ASN A 518 -30.92 7.74 25.99
N THR A 519 -31.19 6.60 25.35
CA THR A 519 -30.85 5.29 25.86
C THR A 519 -29.35 5.03 25.66
N ASN A 520 -28.78 4.15 26.49
CA ASN A 520 -27.36 3.75 26.44
C ASN A 520 -27.00 3.17 25.06
N GLU A 521 -25.77 3.41 24.65
CA GLU A 521 -25.13 2.92 23.42
C GLU A 521 -25.31 1.41 23.23
N ASP A 522 -25.12 0.60 24.28
CA ASP A 522 -25.21 -0.86 24.22
C ASP A 522 -26.61 -1.34 23.83
N VAL A 523 -27.65 -0.64 24.32
CA VAL A 523 -29.04 -0.98 23.98
C VAL A 523 -29.33 -0.63 22.51
N ILE A 524 -28.78 0.49 22.01
CA ILE A 524 -28.88 0.86 20.59
C ILE A 524 -28.17 -0.19 19.73
N ARG A 525 -26.95 -0.60 20.12
CA ARG A 525 -26.15 -1.64 19.44
C ARG A 525 -26.90 -2.97 19.42
N GLN A 526 -27.41 -3.41 20.57
CA GLN A 526 -28.16 -4.66 20.66
C GLN A 526 -29.40 -4.63 19.74
N LYS A 527 -30.12 -3.51 19.73
CA LYS A 527 -31.29 -3.34 18.85
C LYS A 527 -30.91 -3.36 17.37
N ALA A 528 -29.79 -2.74 17.02
CA ALA A 528 -29.30 -2.76 15.66
C ALA A 528 -28.90 -4.18 15.20
N LEU A 529 -28.26 -4.96 16.08
CA LEU A 529 -27.95 -6.38 15.83
C LEU A 529 -29.22 -7.23 15.64
N GLU A 530 -30.25 -7.03 16.47
CA GLU A 530 -31.56 -7.69 16.30
C GLU A 530 -32.22 -7.36 14.95
N GLU A 531 -32.00 -6.15 14.43
CA GLU A 531 -32.51 -5.71 13.12
C GLU A 531 -31.60 -6.13 11.94
N GLY A 532 -30.54 -6.89 12.23
CA GLY A 532 -29.64 -7.48 11.21
C GLY A 532 -28.42 -6.63 10.88
N MET A 533 -28.02 -5.72 11.77
CA MET A 533 -26.73 -5.05 11.63
C MET A 533 -25.60 -6.08 11.66
N VAL A 534 -24.64 -5.91 10.78
CA VAL A 534 -23.37 -6.65 10.78
C VAL A 534 -22.33 -5.72 11.36
N ASN A 535 -21.65 -6.13 12.43
CA ASN A 535 -20.60 -5.32 13.04
C ASN A 535 -19.29 -5.36 12.22
N LEU A 536 -18.35 -4.47 12.52
CA LEU A 536 -17.08 -4.37 11.77
C LEU A 536 -16.29 -5.69 11.77
N ARG A 537 -16.28 -6.43 12.89
CA ARG A 537 -15.58 -7.71 13.02
C ARG A 537 -16.20 -8.75 12.10
N GLU A 538 -17.51 -8.86 12.10
CA GLU A 538 -18.26 -9.83 11.28
C GLU A 538 -18.13 -9.48 9.77
N SER A 539 -18.18 -8.19 9.41
CA SER A 539 -17.90 -7.71 8.06
C SER A 539 -16.48 -8.11 7.61
N GLY A 540 -15.51 -8.03 8.52
CA GLY A 540 -14.14 -8.51 8.28
C GLY A 540 -14.07 -10.04 8.09
N ILE A 541 -14.79 -10.81 8.91
CA ILE A 541 -14.85 -12.27 8.83
C ILE A 541 -15.43 -12.73 7.48
N GLU A 542 -16.49 -12.08 6.98
CA GLU A 542 -17.02 -12.39 5.65
C GLU A 542 -15.97 -12.19 4.55
N LYS A 543 -15.11 -11.19 4.65
CA LYS A 543 -14.00 -10.98 3.71
C LYS A 543 -12.89 -12.04 3.84
N VAL A 544 -12.64 -12.53 5.06
CA VAL A 544 -11.71 -13.65 5.29
C VAL A 544 -12.25 -14.92 4.62
N LEU A 545 -13.53 -15.25 4.83
CA LEU A 545 -14.18 -16.42 4.24
C LEU A 545 -14.21 -16.36 2.70
N ASN A 546 -14.29 -15.15 2.13
CA ASN A 546 -14.22 -14.91 0.69
C ASN A 546 -12.78 -14.82 0.16
N GLY A 547 -11.77 -15.02 1.00
CA GLY A 547 -10.36 -14.98 0.61
C GLY A 547 -9.87 -13.59 0.16
N VAL A 548 -10.48 -12.52 0.63
CA VAL A 548 -10.10 -11.14 0.29
C VAL A 548 -9.01 -10.63 1.23
N THR A 549 -9.09 -10.98 2.51
CA THR A 549 -8.13 -10.57 3.55
C THR A 549 -7.83 -11.74 4.49
N THR A 550 -7.03 -11.49 5.53
CA THR A 550 -6.62 -12.50 6.51
C THR A 550 -7.21 -12.24 7.89
N ILE A 551 -7.20 -13.26 8.74
CA ILE A 551 -7.56 -13.15 10.17
C ILE A 551 -6.75 -12.06 10.87
N SER A 552 -5.43 -12.02 10.64
CA SER A 552 -4.53 -11.03 11.26
C SER A 552 -4.88 -9.58 10.91
N GLU A 553 -5.33 -9.31 9.68
CA GLU A 553 -5.77 -7.97 9.27
C GLU A 553 -7.08 -7.54 9.92
N VAL A 554 -8.03 -8.47 10.05
CA VAL A 554 -9.30 -8.19 10.74
C VAL A 554 -9.04 -7.88 12.21
N LEU A 555 -8.21 -8.69 12.89
CA LEU A 555 -7.80 -8.45 14.28
C LEU A 555 -7.10 -7.09 14.46
N ARG A 556 -6.21 -6.74 13.53
CA ARG A 556 -5.50 -5.45 13.55
C ARG A 556 -6.43 -4.24 13.42
N SER A 557 -7.51 -4.39 12.66
CA SER A 557 -8.38 -3.28 12.26
C SER A 557 -9.65 -3.16 13.11
N THR A 558 -9.99 -4.18 13.90
CA THR A 558 -11.19 -4.22 14.72
C THR A 558 -10.83 -4.49 16.18
N VAL A 559 -11.49 -3.78 17.10
CA VAL A 559 -11.41 -4.05 18.52
C VAL A 559 -12.36 -5.20 18.85
N GLU A 560 -12.03 -6.03 19.82
CA GLU A 560 -12.93 -7.05 20.34
C GLU A 560 -14.00 -6.36 21.20
N ASP A 561 -15.27 -6.66 20.95
CA ASP A 561 -16.35 -6.32 21.87
C ASP A 561 -16.20 -7.30 23.05
N ILE A 562 -15.66 -6.82 24.19
CA ILE A 562 -15.43 -7.59 25.43
C ILE A 562 -16.75 -7.76 26.15
#